data_07f5d7fe8b5859901cdf9abf46b62499
#
_entry.id   07f5d7fe8b5859901cdf9abf46b62499
#
_cell.length_a   1.000
_cell.length_b   1.000
_cell.length_c   1.000
_cell.angle_alpha   90.00
_cell.angle_beta   90.00
_cell.angle_gamma   90.00
#
_symmetry.space_group_name_H-M   'P 1'
#
loop_
_entity.id
_entity.type
_entity.pdbx_description
1 polymer ?
#
loop_
_entity_poly.entity_id
_entity_poly.type
_entity_poly.pdbx_seq_one_letter_code
_entity_poly.pdbx_strand_id
1 'polypeptide(L)'
;MLIESHFRPTAHTQSPSNYQIPNYHPITDQSLTNHPTRAPPQRIDAKYPKNQRGDLLVFLPGMAEIGAVAEHVRPYAAESKRWIILPLHSALSADEQDRVFDVAPEGVRKCVLSTNVAETSVTIDGVRFVCDSGRHKEMQHDARTGAGSLQEGWISRASADQRKGRAGRTGPGVCFRLYSESEYDGFQKSTPPEIFRANLEGLTLTLKGIAGDTCDPRTFPWLEPPSRDAMESAVWALREHGALTATETLTPLGALLASLPVDVNAGKLLVLASLFGLTGPATSLAAALAVKSPFSQKPG
;
A
#
# COMPACT_ATOMS: atom_id res chain seq x y z
N MET A 1 -7.64 -20.30 -6.70
CA MET A 1 -7.14 -21.68 -6.64
C MET A 1 -5.61 -21.63 -6.47
N LEU A 2 -5.08 -21.10 -5.36
CA LEU A 2 -3.66 -21.12 -4.96
C LEU A 2 -3.51 -20.48 -3.56
N ILE A 3 -4.13 -21.07 -2.53
CA ILE A 3 -3.94 -20.66 -1.11
C ILE A 3 -3.55 -21.90 -0.27
N GLU A 4 -3.01 -22.94 -0.86
CA GLU A 4 -2.96 -24.25 -0.17
C GLU A 4 -1.62 -24.71 0.37
N SER A 5 -0.55 -23.96 0.26
CA SER A 5 0.71 -24.64 0.63
C SER A 5 1.61 -23.90 1.55
N HIS A 6 1.55 -23.33 2.53
CA HIS A 6 2.63 -22.93 3.48
C HIS A 6 2.18 -21.91 4.53
N PHE A 7 1.39 -22.38 5.47
CA PHE A 7 1.10 -21.61 6.66
C PHE A 7 2.18 -21.92 7.73
N ARG A 8 3.26 -21.13 7.80
CA ARG A 8 4.26 -21.24 8.88
C ARG A 8 4.14 -20.05 9.84
N PRO A 9 3.94 -20.28 11.15
CA PRO A 9 4.00 -19.19 12.13
C PRO A 9 5.46 -18.81 12.39
N THR A 10 5.80 -17.54 12.29
CA THR A 10 7.06 -17.00 12.82
C THR A 10 6.77 -16.23 14.10
N ALA A 11 7.36 -16.64 15.21
CA ALA A 11 7.26 -15.93 16.46
C ALA A 11 8.20 -14.74 16.49
N HIS A 12 7.71 -13.61 16.93
CA HIS A 12 8.54 -12.46 17.26
C HIS A 12 8.88 -12.52 18.73
N THR A 13 10.13 -12.79 19.02
CA THR A 13 10.72 -12.57 20.33
C THR A 13 11.83 -11.56 20.16
N GLN A 14 11.66 -10.38 20.74
CA GLN A 14 12.67 -9.77 21.60
C GLN A 14 12.17 -8.43 22.10
N SER A 15 11.67 -8.47 23.30
CA SER A 15 11.84 -7.38 24.26
C SER A 15 12.65 -7.94 25.42
N PRO A 16 13.59 -7.20 26.02
CA PRO A 16 14.47 -7.73 27.05
C PRO A 16 13.77 -7.72 28.41
N SER A 17 12.96 -8.74 28.66
CA SER A 17 12.55 -9.12 29.99
C SER A 17 12.09 -10.57 29.97
N ASN A 18 12.75 -11.41 30.76
CA ASN A 18 12.61 -12.83 30.97
C ASN A 18 11.14 -13.32 31.07
N TYR A 19 10.45 -13.45 29.94
CA TYR A 19 9.23 -14.24 29.86
C TYR A 19 9.50 -15.41 28.94
N GLN A 20 9.98 -16.50 29.50
CA GLN A 20 10.01 -17.79 28.82
C GLN A 20 8.56 -18.27 28.68
N ILE A 21 8.06 -18.32 27.44
CA ILE A 21 6.85 -19.06 27.12
C ILE A 21 7.24 -20.53 27.17
N PRO A 22 6.66 -21.34 28.08
CA PRO A 22 6.96 -22.78 28.12
C PRO A 22 6.48 -23.41 26.80
N ASN A 23 7.37 -24.18 26.16
CA ASN A 23 7.09 -25.03 25.01
C ASN A 23 6.74 -24.32 23.69
N TYR A 24 7.63 -23.45 23.20
CA TYR A 24 7.61 -23.04 21.81
C TYR A 24 8.41 -24.05 20.98
N HIS A 25 7.70 -24.97 20.34
CA HIS A 25 8.25 -25.74 19.22
C HIS A 25 7.90 -25.00 17.91
N PRO A 26 8.85 -24.79 16.99
CA PRO A 26 8.50 -24.38 15.63
C PRO A 26 7.62 -25.48 15.05
N ILE A 27 6.33 -25.17 14.83
CA ILE A 27 5.39 -26.14 14.31
C ILE A 27 5.69 -26.29 12.81
N THR A 28 6.53 -27.25 12.48
CA THR A 28 6.44 -28.02 11.24
C THR A 28 5.28 -29.00 11.43
N ASP A 29 4.07 -28.47 11.43
CA ASP A 29 2.89 -29.32 11.60
C ASP A 29 2.42 -29.76 10.20
N GLN A 30 2.94 -30.91 9.78
CA GLN A 30 2.46 -31.62 8.60
C GLN A 30 1.00 -32.08 8.74
N SER A 31 0.39 -31.98 9.92
CA SER A 31 -1.03 -32.28 10.13
C SER A 31 -1.95 -31.19 9.57
N LEU A 32 -1.41 -30.02 9.16
CA LEU A 32 -2.16 -28.93 8.54
C LEU A 32 -2.47 -29.15 7.05
N THR A 33 -1.84 -30.14 6.40
CA THR A 33 -2.09 -30.46 4.99
C THR A 33 -3.37 -31.27 4.76
N ASN A 34 -3.97 -31.84 5.79
CA ASN A 34 -5.10 -32.76 5.68
C ASN A 34 -6.49 -32.16 5.96
N HIS A 35 -6.61 -30.85 6.18
CA HIS A 35 -7.90 -30.16 6.27
C HIS A 35 -7.97 -29.02 5.31
N PRO A 36 -8.68 -29.17 4.17
CA PRO A 36 -8.95 -28.07 3.28
C PRO A 36 -9.76 -26.99 4.01
N THR A 37 -9.29 -25.72 3.90
CA THR A 37 -10.13 -24.52 3.99
C THR A 37 -10.63 -24.06 5.36
N ARG A 38 -9.83 -24.03 6.40
CA ARG A 38 -10.18 -23.16 7.54
C ARG A 38 -9.63 -21.76 7.34
N ALA A 39 -10.52 -20.78 7.32
CA ALA A 39 -10.15 -19.35 7.27
C ALA A 39 -9.27 -18.95 8.48
N PRO A 40 -8.42 -17.92 8.36
CA PRO A 40 -7.54 -17.50 9.46
C PRO A 40 -8.23 -17.32 10.83
N PRO A 41 -9.43 -16.69 10.95
CA PRO A 41 -10.16 -16.61 12.21
C PRO A 41 -10.48 -17.97 12.82
N GLN A 42 -10.90 -18.96 12.02
CA GLN A 42 -11.22 -20.31 12.49
C GLN A 42 -9.98 -21.02 13.06
N ARG A 43 -8.80 -20.82 12.44
CA ARG A 43 -7.54 -21.41 12.90
C ARG A 43 -7.09 -20.79 14.22
N ILE A 44 -7.25 -19.47 14.36
CA ILE A 44 -6.93 -18.77 15.60
C ILE A 44 -7.84 -19.26 16.72
N ASP A 45 -9.15 -19.35 16.46
CA ASP A 45 -10.11 -19.82 17.46
C ASP A 45 -9.90 -21.27 17.90
N ALA A 46 -9.41 -22.12 17.02
CA ALA A 46 -9.05 -23.50 17.34
C ALA A 46 -7.81 -23.62 18.24
N LYS A 47 -6.86 -22.67 18.10
CA LYS A 47 -5.55 -22.76 18.77
C LYS A 47 -5.45 -21.89 20.02
N TYR A 48 -6.17 -20.75 20.08
CA TYR A 48 -6.05 -19.77 21.15
C TYR A 48 -7.34 -19.62 21.94
N PRO A 49 -7.28 -19.67 23.29
CA PRO A 49 -8.47 -19.62 24.16
C PRO A 49 -9.31 -18.38 23.95
N LYS A 50 -10.61 -18.51 24.23
CA LYS A 50 -11.60 -17.42 24.06
C LYS A 50 -11.31 -16.19 24.93
N ASN A 51 -10.74 -16.38 26.11
CA ASN A 51 -10.42 -15.32 27.06
C ASN A 51 -9.11 -14.59 26.72
N GLN A 52 -8.35 -15.08 25.72
CA GLN A 52 -7.12 -14.45 25.32
C GLN A 52 -7.39 -13.37 24.27
N ARG A 53 -7.22 -12.11 24.63
CA ARG A 53 -7.33 -10.97 23.70
C ARG A 53 -6.30 -11.08 22.58
N GLY A 54 -6.64 -10.57 21.41
CA GLY A 54 -5.73 -10.45 20.27
C GLY A 54 -6.48 -10.37 18.96
N ASP A 55 -6.35 -9.22 18.29
CA ASP A 55 -6.92 -8.96 16.97
C ASP A 55 -6.05 -9.56 15.87
N LEU A 56 -6.68 -9.84 14.74
CA LEU A 56 -6.04 -10.34 13.53
C LEU A 56 -5.95 -9.22 12.49
N LEU A 57 -4.76 -9.01 11.94
CA LEU A 57 -4.52 -8.15 10.79
C LEU A 57 -4.10 -9.01 9.60
N VAL A 58 -4.83 -8.91 8.50
CA VAL A 58 -4.57 -9.65 7.26
C VAL A 58 -4.12 -8.67 6.19
N PHE A 59 -2.92 -8.85 5.65
CA PHE A 59 -2.40 -8.05 4.56
C PHE A 59 -2.76 -8.68 3.21
N LEU A 60 -3.45 -7.91 2.36
CA LEU A 60 -3.95 -8.30 1.05
C LEU A 60 -3.53 -7.28 -0.02
N PRO A 61 -3.40 -7.68 -1.29
CA PRO A 61 -2.88 -6.80 -2.33
C PRO A 61 -3.82 -5.65 -2.69
N GLY A 62 -5.16 -5.82 -2.58
CA GLY A 62 -6.09 -4.78 -3.01
C GLY A 62 -7.52 -4.97 -2.50
N MET A 63 -8.41 -4.06 -2.92
CA MET A 63 -9.81 -4.01 -2.49
C MET A 63 -10.62 -5.24 -2.93
N ALA A 64 -10.35 -5.76 -4.13
CA ALA A 64 -11.05 -6.95 -4.64
C ALA A 64 -10.77 -8.16 -3.76
N GLU A 65 -9.50 -8.36 -3.38
CA GLU A 65 -9.07 -9.45 -2.51
C GLU A 65 -9.60 -9.26 -1.08
N ILE A 66 -9.65 -8.02 -0.58
CA ILE A 66 -10.29 -7.69 0.70
C ILE A 66 -11.76 -8.08 0.67
N GLY A 67 -12.49 -7.72 -0.40
CA GLY A 67 -13.90 -8.08 -0.57
C GLY A 67 -14.12 -9.59 -0.59
N ALA A 68 -13.36 -10.31 -1.40
CA ALA A 68 -13.45 -11.76 -1.53
C ALA A 68 -13.16 -12.49 -0.19
N VAL A 69 -12.12 -12.07 0.53
CA VAL A 69 -11.80 -12.64 1.84
C VAL A 69 -12.87 -12.28 2.86
N ALA A 70 -13.38 -11.04 2.85
CA ALA A 70 -14.45 -10.62 3.75
C ALA A 70 -15.71 -11.48 3.57
N GLU A 71 -16.13 -11.71 2.33
CA GLU A 71 -17.30 -12.57 2.03
C GLU A 71 -17.10 -14.00 2.52
N HIS A 72 -15.90 -14.52 2.39
CA HIS A 72 -15.58 -15.88 2.84
C HIS A 72 -15.54 -16.01 4.37
N VAL A 73 -15.16 -14.96 5.09
CA VAL A 73 -14.99 -15.00 6.56
C VAL A 73 -16.25 -14.60 7.31
N ARG A 74 -17.11 -13.75 6.72
CA ARG A 74 -18.37 -13.27 7.34
C ARG A 74 -19.29 -14.37 7.84
N PRO A 75 -19.56 -15.48 7.12
CA PRO A 75 -20.40 -16.54 7.61
C PRO A 75 -19.91 -17.11 8.95
N TYR A 76 -18.62 -17.40 9.06
CA TYR A 76 -18.04 -17.86 10.30
C TYR A 76 -18.11 -16.81 11.43
N ALA A 77 -17.88 -15.55 11.11
CA ALA A 77 -17.98 -14.46 12.08
C ALA A 77 -19.43 -14.34 12.62
N ALA A 78 -20.43 -14.47 11.75
CA ALA A 78 -21.85 -14.43 12.12
C ALA A 78 -22.26 -15.63 12.99
N GLU A 79 -21.80 -16.84 12.66
CA GLU A 79 -22.07 -18.05 13.42
C GLU A 79 -21.40 -18.03 14.79
N SER A 80 -20.10 -17.74 14.84
CA SER A 80 -19.31 -17.76 16.06
C SER A 80 -19.61 -16.59 16.99
N LYS A 81 -20.07 -15.45 16.46
CA LYS A 81 -20.27 -14.15 17.15
C LYS A 81 -19.02 -13.65 17.88
N ARG A 82 -17.83 -14.05 17.38
CA ARG A 82 -16.53 -13.78 18.02
C ARG A 82 -15.63 -12.86 17.22
N TRP A 83 -16.05 -12.48 16.02
CA TRP A 83 -15.23 -11.69 15.10
C TRP A 83 -16.00 -10.53 14.50
N ILE A 84 -15.37 -9.36 14.47
CA ILE A 84 -15.82 -8.20 13.72
C ILE A 84 -14.90 -8.08 12.52
N ILE A 85 -15.45 -8.12 11.31
CA ILE A 85 -14.69 -8.04 10.07
C ILE A 85 -14.67 -6.59 9.59
N LEU A 86 -13.47 -6.00 9.53
CA LEU A 86 -13.25 -4.60 9.19
C LEU A 86 -12.30 -4.49 7.98
N PRO A 87 -12.77 -3.95 6.84
CA PRO A 87 -11.89 -3.58 5.75
C PRO A 87 -11.07 -2.33 6.11
N LEU A 88 -9.84 -2.24 5.59
CA LEU A 88 -8.99 -1.06 5.76
C LEU A 88 -8.16 -0.81 4.49
N HIS A 89 -8.51 0.24 3.75
CA HIS A 89 -7.81 0.68 2.55
C HIS A 89 -8.06 2.17 2.28
N SER A 90 -7.21 2.79 1.47
CA SER A 90 -7.22 4.24 1.19
C SER A 90 -8.47 4.77 0.46
N ALA A 91 -9.37 3.91 -0.01
CA ALA A 91 -10.60 4.33 -0.67
C ALA A 91 -11.81 4.39 0.27
N LEU A 92 -11.67 3.97 1.53
CA LEU A 92 -12.70 4.14 2.56
C LEU A 92 -12.75 5.60 3.01
N SER A 93 -13.93 6.04 3.47
CA SER A 93 -14.08 7.31 4.19
C SER A 93 -13.28 7.29 5.50
N ALA A 94 -12.98 8.47 6.06
CA ALA A 94 -12.29 8.59 7.34
C ALA A 94 -13.04 7.83 8.45
N ASP A 95 -14.35 8.02 8.54
CA ASP A 95 -15.20 7.35 9.56
C ASP A 95 -15.15 5.83 9.45
N GLU A 96 -15.09 5.29 8.22
CA GLU A 96 -14.96 3.84 8.01
C GLU A 96 -13.57 3.32 8.39
N GLN A 97 -12.52 4.12 8.13
CA GLN A 97 -11.16 3.78 8.55
C GLN A 97 -11.02 3.84 10.07
N ASP A 98 -11.65 4.80 10.73
CA ASP A 98 -11.58 5.01 12.19
C ASP A 98 -12.16 3.82 12.97
N ARG A 99 -13.10 3.08 12.41
CA ARG A 99 -13.68 1.88 13.05
C ARG A 99 -12.65 0.80 13.44
N VAL A 100 -11.48 0.78 12.81
CA VAL A 100 -10.43 -0.19 13.17
C VAL A 100 -9.76 0.15 14.52
N PHE A 101 -9.91 1.40 14.99
CA PHE A 101 -9.38 1.85 16.28
C PHE A 101 -10.33 1.57 17.45
N ASP A 102 -11.61 1.31 17.16
CA ASP A 102 -12.58 1.01 18.19
C ASP A 102 -12.17 -0.22 19.01
N VAL A 103 -12.44 -0.17 20.29
CA VAL A 103 -12.21 -1.32 21.18
C VAL A 103 -13.30 -2.35 20.96
N ALA A 104 -12.92 -3.57 20.59
CA ALA A 104 -13.90 -4.65 20.44
C ALA A 104 -14.52 -5.02 21.81
N PRO A 105 -15.80 -5.45 21.82
CA PRO A 105 -16.45 -5.97 23.01
C PRO A 105 -15.68 -7.13 23.65
N GLU A 106 -15.90 -7.40 24.92
CA GLU A 106 -15.26 -8.52 25.61
C GLU A 106 -15.59 -9.86 24.95
N GLY A 107 -14.57 -10.69 24.76
CA GLY A 107 -14.70 -11.99 24.08
C GLY A 107 -14.82 -11.93 22.56
N VAL A 108 -14.81 -10.73 21.97
CA VAL A 108 -14.83 -10.49 20.53
C VAL A 108 -13.47 -9.98 20.06
N ARG A 109 -13.03 -10.42 18.89
CA ARG A 109 -11.79 -10.00 18.23
C ARG A 109 -12.10 -9.26 16.94
N LYS A 110 -11.26 -8.32 16.55
CA LYS A 110 -11.29 -7.74 15.22
C LYS A 110 -10.49 -8.59 14.23
N CYS A 111 -11.02 -8.72 13.03
CA CYS A 111 -10.29 -9.22 11.86
C CYS A 111 -10.22 -8.06 10.87
N VAL A 112 -9.08 -7.37 10.85
CA VAL A 112 -8.84 -6.24 9.96
C VAL A 112 -8.22 -6.77 8.66
N LEU A 113 -8.93 -6.57 7.54
CA LEU A 113 -8.48 -6.94 6.21
C LEU A 113 -7.91 -5.69 5.55
N SER A 114 -6.59 -5.61 5.37
CA SER A 114 -5.93 -4.37 4.99
C SER A 114 -5.02 -4.52 3.79
N THR A 115 -4.87 -3.44 3.05
CA THR A 115 -3.75 -3.24 2.12
C THR A 115 -2.49 -2.83 2.88
N ASN A 116 -1.45 -2.41 2.18
CA ASN A 116 -0.22 -1.86 2.77
C ASN A 116 -0.43 -0.59 3.63
N VAL A 117 -1.63 -0.01 3.68
CA VAL A 117 -1.95 1.15 4.54
C VAL A 117 -1.69 0.84 6.02
N ALA A 118 -1.93 -0.40 6.47
CA ALA A 118 -1.63 -0.82 7.84
C ALA A 118 -0.15 -1.20 8.07
N GLU A 119 0.70 -1.13 7.04
CA GLU A 119 2.11 -1.48 7.17
C GLU A 119 2.92 -0.39 7.90
N THR A 120 2.66 0.89 7.57
CA THR A 120 3.40 2.03 8.11
C THR A 120 2.50 3.12 8.69
N SER A 121 1.41 3.47 7.99
CA SER A 121 0.65 4.70 8.23
C SER A 121 -0.30 4.63 9.43
N VAL A 122 -0.72 3.44 9.83
CA VAL A 122 -1.76 3.23 10.84
C VAL A 122 -1.27 2.31 11.95
N THR A 123 -1.50 2.69 13.20
CA THR A 123 -1.24 1.84 14.36
C THR A 123 -2.56 1.34 14.92
N ILE A 124 -2.80 0.04 14.82
CA ILE A 124 -3.99 -0.63 15.37
C ILE A 124 -3.58 -1.32 16.65
N ASP A 125 -4.12 -0.87 17.77
CA ASP A 125 -3.84 -1.47 19.06
C ASP A 125 -4.53 -2.83 19.19
N GLY A 126 -3.88 -3.73 19.96
CA GLY A 126 -4.44 -5.06 20.23
C GLY A 126 -4.17 -6.11 19.14
N VAL A 127 -3.52 -5.75 18.03
CA VAL A 127 -3.11 -6.72 17.01
C VAL A 127 -2.07 -7.68 17.59
N ARG A 128 -2.43 -8.95 17.61
CA ARG A 128 -1.58 -10.05 18.08
C ARG A 128 -1.28 -11.08 16.98
N PHE A 129 -2.17 -11.16 16.02
CA PHE A 129 -2.05 -12.08 14.91
C PHE A 129 -1.94 -11.30 13.61
N VAL A 130 -0.95 -11.65 12.80
CA VAL A 130 -0.78 -11.12 11.44
C VAL A 130 -0.86 -12.28 10.46
N CYS A 131 -1.58 -12.08 9.36
CA CYS A 131 -1.57 -12.97 8.21
C CYS A 131 -1.08 -12.17 7.01
N ASP A 132 0.06 -12.56 6.43
CA ASP A 132 0.71 -11.80 5.36
C ASP A 132 0.70 -12.60 4.06
N SER A 133 0.02 -12.06 3.03
CA SER A 133 -0.02 -12.66 1.70
C SER A 133 1.30 -12.53 0.93
N GLY A 134 2.21 -11.66 1.37
CA GLY A 134 3.44 -11.34 0.63
C GLY A 134 3.22 -10.51 -0.63
N ARG A 135 2.00 -10.08 -0.90
CA ARG A 135 1.63 -9.35 -2.11
C ARG A 135 1.24 -7.91 -1.80
N HIS A 136 1.46 -7.05 -2.79
CA HIS A 136 0.96 -5.68 -2.81
C HIS A 136 0.65 -5.26 -4.25
N LYS A 137 -0.11 -4.18 -4.40
CA LYS A 137 -0.29 -3.49 -5.70
C LYS A 137 0.36 -2.13 -5.61
N GLU A 138 1.14 -1.78 -6.62
CA GLU A 138 1.78 -0.48 -6.73
C GLU A 138 1.59 0.13 -8.11
N MET A 139 1.57 1.47 -8.15
CA MET A 139 1.55 2.20 -9.42
C MET A 139 2.93 2.12 -10.06
N GLN A 140 2.95 1.67 -11.31
CA GLN A 140 4.13 1.73 -12.16
C GLN A 140 3.82 2.61 -13.36
N HIS A 141 4.75 3.51 -13.68
CA HIS A 141 4.67 4.36 -14.86
C HIS A 141 5.54 3.76 -15.96
N ASP A 142 4.93 3.57 -17.13
CA ASP A 142 5.67 3.25 -18.34
C ASP A 142 6.37 4.53 -18.83
N ALA A 143 7.70 4.57 -18.75
CA ALA A 143 8.49 5.72 -19.13
C ALA A 143 8.30 6.13 -20.61
N ARG A 144 7.87 5.21 -21.48
CA ARG A 144 7.67 5.47 -22.92
C ARG A 144 6.31 6.07 -23.22
N THR A 145 5.26 5.63 -22.52
CA THR A 145 3.88 6.06 -22.79
C THR A 145 3.37 7.07 -21.76
N GLY A 146 4.04 7.25 -20.64
CA GLY A 146 3.58 8.04 -19.50
C GLY A 146 2.36 7.42 -18.79
N ALA A 147 1.90 6.24 -19.22
CA ALA A 147 0.73 5.60 -18.64
C ALA A 147 1.05 4.96 -17.29
N GLY A 148 0.25 5.29 -16.28
CA GLY A 148 0.28 4.63 -14.99
C GLY A 148 -0.56 3.35 -15.01
N SER A 149 -0.01 2.24 -14.51
CA SER A 149 -0.75 1.00 -14.30
C SER A 149 -0.53 0.45 -12.90
N LEU A 150 -1.58 -0.13 -12.32
CA LEU A 150 -1.48 -0.78 -11.01
C LEU A 150 -1.06 -2.24 -11.22
N GLN A 151 0.16 -2.56 -10.81
CA GLN A 151 0.72 -3.89 -10.95
C GLN A 151 0.83 -4.61 -9.60
N GLU A 152 0.51 -5.90 -9.61
CA GLU A 152 0.70 -6.76 -8.43
C GLU A 152 2.09 -7.37 -8.43
N GLY A 153 2.77 -7.30 -7.29
CA GLY A 153 4.10 -7.83 -7.09
C GLY A 153 4.31 -8.41 -5.70
N TRP A 154 5.47 -9.03 -5.50
CA TRP A 154 5.94 -9.43 -4.19
C TRP A 154 6.41 -8.21 -3.40
N ILE A 155 6.13 -8.20 -2.09
CA ILE A 155 6.69 -7.19 -1.18
C ILE A 155 8.20 -7.38 -0.99
N SER A 156 8.85 -6.38 -0.43
CA SER A 156 10.25 -6.51 -0.01
C SER A 156 10.37 -7.28 1.33
N ARG A 157 11.57 -7.77 1.65
CA ARG A 157 11.88 -8.35 2.98
C ARG A 157 11.65 -7.34 4.09
N ALA A 158 12.02 -6.08 3.88
CA ALA A 158 11.77 -5.00 4.83
C ALA A 158 10.27 -4.83 5.11
N SER A 159 9.43 -4.82 4.07
CA SER A 159 7.97 -4.77 4.20
C SER A 159 7.43 -6.00 4.94
N ALA A 160 7.92 -7.21 4.61
CA ALA A 160 7.52 -8.43 5.31
C ALA A 160 7.84 -8.36 6.82
N ASP A 161 8.99 -7.78 7.18
CA ASP A 161 9.37 -7.61 8.58
C ASP A 161 8.58 -6.49 9.26
N GLN A 162 8.23 -5.42 8.57
CA GLN A 162 7.32 -4.39 9.07
C GLN A 162 5.92 -4.96 9.34
N ARG A 163 5.35 -5.73 8.38
CA ARG A 163 4.06 -6.42 8.56
C ARG A 163 4.09 -7.38 9.74
N LYS A 164 5.12 -8.20 9.85
CA LYS A 164 5.35 -9.08 11.00
C LYS A 164 5.41 -8.29 12.31
N GLY A 165 6.10 -7.13 12.32
CA GLY A 165 6.23 -6.25 13.47
C GLY A 165 4.91 -5.71 14.00
N ARG A 166 3.84 -5.72 13.20
CA ARG A 166 2.51 -5.31 13.66
C ARG A 166 1.93 -6.24 14.72
N ALA A 167 2.28 -7.52 14.71
CA ALA A 167 1.85 -8.49 15.74
C ALA A 167 2.56 -8.31 17.08
N GLY A 168 3.66 -7.59 17.14
CA GLY A 168 4.53 -7.52 18.33
C GLY A 168 4.47 -6.22 19.12
N ARG A 169 3.55 -5.28 18.83
CA ARG A 169 3.58 -3.94 19.44
C ARG A 169 3.12 -3.90 20.90
N THR A 170 2.09 -4.64 21.24
CA THR A 170 1.47 -4.62 22.58
C THR A 170 1.75 -5.88 23.40
N GLY A 171 2.55 -6.81 22.87
CA GLY A 171 2.91 -8.06 23.52
C GLY A 171 3.31 -9.14 22.52
N PRO A 172 3.58 -10.36 22.98
CA PRO A 172 3.96 -11.47 22.11
C PRO A 172 2.88 -11.75 21.05
N GLY A 173 3.27 -11.75 19.78
CA GLY A 173 2.37 -11.98 18.65
C GLY A 173 2.84 -13.10 17.73
N VAL A 174 2.01 -13.44 16.75
CA VAL A 174 2.28 -14.49 15.77
C VAL A 174 2.02 -13.94 14.37
N CYS A 175 2.96 -14.16 13.46
CA CYS A 175 2.79 -13.82 12.03
C CYS A 175 2.73 -15.12 11.22
N PHE A 176 1.66 -15.25 10.44
CA PHE A 176 1.46 -16.32 9.48
C PHE A 176 1.79 -15.79 8.09
N ARG A 177 2.85 -16.30 7.48
CA ARG A 177 3.25 -15.96 6.12
C ARG A 177 2.63 -16.94 5.14
N LEU A 178 1.92 -16.44 4.11
CA LEU A 178 1.28 -17.25 3.08
C LEU A 178 2.20 -17.47 1.86
N TYR A 179 3.48 -17.49 2.08
CA TYR A 179 4.53 -17.72 1.09
C TYR A 179 5.63 -18.57 1.71
N SER A 180 6.34 -19.29 0.85
CA SER A 180 7.42 -20.19 1.25
C SER A 180 8.71 -19.44 1.63
N GLU A 181 9.63 -20.13 2.28
CA GLU A 181 10.97 -19.60 2.54
C GLU A 181 11.72 -19.30 1.24
N SER A 182 11.59 -20.17 0.23
CA SER A 182 12.20 -19.96 -1.08
C SER A 182 11.66 -18.72 -1.81
N GLU A 183 10.37 -18.44 -1.69
CA GLU A 183 9.78 -17.19 -2.23
C GLU A 183 10.30 -15.97 -1.45
N TYR A 184 10.33 -16.06 -0.12
CA TYR A 184 10.90 -14.99 0.71
C TYR A 184 12.36 -14.72 0.40
N ASP A 185 13.16 -15.74 0.13
CA ASP A 185 14.56 -15.59 -0.27
C ASP A 185 14.73 -14.92 -1.63
N GLY A 186 13.70 -15.00 -2.47
CA GLY A 186 13.62 -14.26 -3.73
C GLY A 186 13.17 -12.80 -3.58
N PHE A 187 12.66 -12.37 -2.43
CA PHE A 187 12.21 -11.00 -2.26
C PHE A 187 13.38 -10.01 -2.28
N GLN A 188 13.13 -8.83 -2.84
CA GLN A 188 14.07 -7.71 -2.76
C GLN A 188 14.32 -7.32 -1.29
N LYS A 189 15.51 -6.84 -0.96
CA LYS A 189 15.83 -6.43 0.42
C LYS A 189 14.93 -5.30 0.92
N SER A 190 14.74 -4.27 0.09
CA SER A 190 13.93 -3.08 0.36
C SER A 190 13.09 -2.71 -0.84
N THR A 191 12.00 -2.00 -0.63
CA THR A 191 11.20 -1.43 -1.72
C THR A 191 12.01 -0.33 -2.39
N PRO A 192 12.15 -0.32 -3.72
CA PRO A 192 12.81 0.76 -4.43
C PRO A 192 12.17 2.12 -4.11
N PRO A 193 12.96 3.19 -3.98
CA PRO A 193 12.44 4.54 -3.82
C PRO A 193 11.43 4.92 -4.89
N GLU A 194 10.46 5.74 -4.53
CA GLU A 194 9.40 6.17 -5.42
C GLU A 194 9.93 6.91 -6.66
N ILE A 195 11.04 7.61 -6.52
CA ILE A 195 11.70 8.35 -7.60
C ILE A 195 12.05 7.47 -8.82
N PHE A 196 12.20 6.16 -8.64
CA PHE A 196 12.51 5.23 -9.76
C PHE A 196 11.28 4.80 -10.56
N ARG A 197 10.08 5.12 -10.07
CA ARG A 197 8.80 4.67 -10.67
C ARG A 197 7.76 5.78 -10.82
N ALA A 198 8.02 6.97 -10.27
CA ALA A 198 7.15 8.13 -10.40
C ALA A 198 7.35 8.84 -11.72
N ASN A 199 6.32 9.58 -12.17
CA ASN A 199 6.47 10.58 -13.23
C ASN A 199 7.34 11.74 -12.72
N LEU A 200 8.47 11.99 -13.37
CA LEU A 200 9.45 12.98 -12.93
C LEU A 200 9.18 14.40 -13.46
N GLU A 201 8.14 14.60 -14.28
CA GLU A 201 7.80 15.93 -14.84
C GLU A 201 7.52 16.94 -13.72
N GLY A 202 6.60 16.61 -12.81
CA GLY A 202 6.25 17.49 -11.69
C GLY A 202 7.44 17.78 -10.77
N LEU A 203 8.26 16.76 -10.50
CA LEU A 203 9.48 16.90 -9.70
C LEU A 203 10.49 17.83 -10.37
N THR A 204 10.69 17.67 -11.68
CA THR A 204 11.61 18.50 -12.49
C THR A 204 11.15 19.96 -12.52
N LEU A 205 9.84 20.20 -12.69
CA LEU A 205 9.27 21.56 -12.65
C LEU A 205 9.46 22.20 -11.26
N THR A 206 9.15 21.45 -10.21
CA THR A 206 9.33 21.92 -8.82
C THR A 206 10.78 22.27 -8.55
N LEU A 207 11.72 21.42 -8.97
CA LEU A 207 13.15 21.66 -8.82
C LEU A 207 13.59 22.94 -9.54
N LYS A 208 13.21 23.09 -10.80
CA LYS A 208 13.49 24.31 -11.60
C LYS A 208 12.86 25.56 -10.97
N GLY A 209 11.64 25.45 -10.44
CA GLY A 209 10.96 26.55 -9.76
C GLY A 209 11.65 27.02 -8.48
N ILE A 210 12.23 26.08 -7.71
CA ILE A 210 12.89 26.40 -6.44
C ILE A 210 14.35 26.79 -6.63
N ALA A 211 15.09 26.00 -7.41
CA ALA A 211 16.54 26.14 -7.57
C ALA A 211 16.96 27.07 -8.73
N GLY A 212 15.98 27.49 -9.55
CA GLY A 212 16.21 28.38 -10.70
C GLY A 212 16.72 27.66 -11.94
N ASP A 213 16.86 28.44 -13.01
CA ASP A 213 17.20 27.91 -14.36
C ASP A 213 18.59 27.30 -14.45
N THR A 214 19.51 27.67 -13.56
CA THR A 214 20.89 27.15 -13.52
C THR A 214 20.95 25.71 -12.98
N CYS A 215 19.90 25.23 -12.36
CA CYS A 215 19.83 23.87 -11.83
C CYS A 215 19.50 22.89 -12.95
N ASP A 216 20.42 21.99 -13.26
CA ASP A 216 20.17 20.86 -14.14
C ASP A 216 19.68 19.66 -13.31
N PRO A 217 18.45 19.17 -13.57
CA PRO A 217 17.91 18.02 -12.86
C PRO A 217 18.75 16.74 -12.96
N ARG A 218 19.56 16.61 -14.01
CA ARG A 218 20.44 15.43 -14.24
C ARG A 218 21.64 15.40 -13.32
N THR A 219 22.11 16.59 -12.91
CA THR A 219 23.30 16.75 -12.06
C THR A 219 22.97 17.17 -10.64
N PHE A 220 21.68 17.34 -10.34
CA PHE A 220 21.23 17.64 -8.99
C PHE A 220 21.67 16.55 -8.00
N PRO A 221 22.13 16.88 -6.80
CA PRO A 221 22.63 15.91 -5.82
C PRO A 221 21.46 15.16 -5.14
N TRP A 222 20.80 14.30 -5.90
CA TRP A 222 19.76 13.42 -5.40
C TRP A 222 20.33 12.48 -4.34
N LEU A 223 19.55 12.18 -3.31
CA LEU A 223 19.93 11.14 -2.35
C LEU A 223 20.10 9.78 -3.05
N GLU A 224 19.14 9.46 -3.93
CA GLU A 224 19.20 8.34 -4.87
C GLU A 224 18.77 8.88 -6.24
N PRO A 225 19.67 8.96 -7.23
CA PRO A 225 19.37 9.57 -8.51
C PRO A 225 18.43 8.69 -9.34
N PRO A 226 17.41 9.27 -9.99
CA PRO A 226 16.58 8.55 -10.95
C PRO A 226 17.42 8.10 -12.16
N SER A 227 16.87 7.17 -12.97
CA SER A 227 17.56 6.78 -14.20
C SER A 227 17.69 7.98 -15.15
N ARG A 228 18.83 8.01 -15.88
CA ARG A 228 19.08 9.08 -16.83
C ARG A 228 17.97 9.15 -17.90
N ASP A 229 17.53 8.00 -18.39
CA ASP A 229 16.49 7.92 -19.43
C ASP A 229 15.15 8.47 -18.94
N ALA A 230 14.76 8.18 -17.68
CA ALA A 230 13.55 8.72 -17.09
C ALA A 230 13.62 10.25 -16.93
N MET A 231 14.78 10.77 -16.52
CA MET A 231 14.98 12.21 -16.40
C MET A 231 14.97 12.91 -17.78
N GLU A 232 15.64 12.33 -18.78
CA GLU A 232 15.61 12.84 -20.15
C GLU A 232 14.17 12.85 -20.71
N SER A 233 13.43 11.78 -20.48
CA SER A 233 12.02 11.70 -20.89
C SER A 233 11.16 12.79 -20.25
N ALA A 234 11.36 13.04 -18.95
CA ALA A 234 10.63 14.09 -18.23
C ALA A 234 10.96 15.49 -18.77
N VAL A 235 12.25 15.78 -19.00
CA VAL A 235 12.68 17.07 -19.56
C VAL A 235 12.12 17.25 -20.98
N TRP A 236 12.17 16.20 -21.80
CA TRP A 236 11.60 16.23 -23.14
C TRP A 236 10.09 16.50 -23.11
N ALA A 237 9.34 15.79 -22.27
CA ALA A 237 7.89 15.99 -22.13
C ALA A 237 7.56 17.42 -21.69
N LEU A 238 8.32 17.98 -20.75
CA LEU A 238 8.12 19.37 -20.31
C LEU A 238 8.39 20.40 -21.41
N ARG A 239 9.33 20.14 -22.32
CA ARG A 239 9.56 20.97 -23.51
C ARG A 239 8.37 20.87 -24.49
N GLU A 240 7.87 19.67 -24.77
CA GLU A 240 6.69 19.45 -25.61
C GLU A 240 5.43 20.11 -25.02
N HIS A 241 5.31 20.11 -23.70
CA HIS A 241 4.24 20.85 -23.03
C HIS A 241 4.41 22.37 -23.07
N GLY A 242 5.57 22.86 -23.46
CA GLY A 242 5.91 24.28 -23.46
C GLY A 242 6.20 24.85 -22.08
N ALA A 243 6.42 23.98 -21.09
CA ALA A 243 6.81 24.36 -19.73
C ALA A 243 8.30 24.74 -19.63
N LEU A 244 9.12 24.15 -20.49
CA LEU A 244 10.52 24.49 -20.64
C LEU A 244 10.80 25.01 -22.06
N THR A 245 11.78 25.90 -22.17
CA THR A 245 12.33 26.37 -23.48
C THR A 245 13.23 25.31 -24.12
N ALA A 246 13.69 25.53 -25.33
CA ALA A 246 14.69 24.68 -25.98
C ALA A 246 16.03 24.62 -25.19
N THR A 247 16.35 25.65 -24.41
CA THR A 247 17.51 25.72 -23.51
C THR A 247 17.19 25.24 -22.08
N GLU A 248 16.03 24.62 -21.91
CA GLU A 248 15.58 24.01 -20.64
C GLU A 248 15.41 25.00 -19.48
N THR A 249 15.17 26.28 -19.80
CA THR A 249 14.77 27.28 -18.81
C THR A 249 13.24 27.29 -18.65
N LEU A 250 12.73 27.70 -17.50
CA LEU A 250 11.30 27.82 -17.24
C LEU A 250 10.66 28.87 -18.15
N THR A 251 9.55 28.51 -18.80
CA THR A 251 8.68 29.46 -19.45
C THR A 251 7.71 30.09 -18.44
N PRO A 252 7.00 31.20 -18.75
CA PRO A 252 5.90 31.67 -17.90
C PRO A 252 4.83 30.62 -17.64
N LEU A 253 4.54 29.77 -18.63
CA LEU A 253 3.65 28.61 -18.46
C LEU A 253 4.25 27.59 -17.46
N GLY A 254 5.53 27.25 -17.59
CA GLY A 254 6.21 26.34 -16.70
C GLY A 254 6.22 26.82 -15.24
N ALA A 255 6.47 28.11 -15.01
CA ALA A 255 6.42 28.71 -13.69
C ALA A 255 5.01 28.63 -13.07
N LEU A 256 3.98 28.86 -13.88
CA LEU A 256 2.60 28.72 -13.44
C LEU A 256 2.26 27.26 -13.11
N LEU A 257 2.63 26.30 -13.98
CA LEU A 257 2.42 24.87 -13.76
C LEU A 257 3.13 24.38 -12.50
N ALA A 258 4.35 24.85 -12.22
CA ALA A 258 5.10 24.52 -11.01
C ALA A 258 4.38 24.98 -9.72
N SER A 259 3.54 26.00 -9.78
CA SER A 259 2.78 26.51 -8.65
C SER A 259 1.45 25.80 -8.40
N LEU A 260 0.96 25.02 -9.36
CA LEU A 260 -0.32 24.32 -9.26
C LEU A 260 -0.14 22.94 -8.59
N PRO A 261 -0.97 22.57 -7.62
CA PRO A 261 -0.90 21.26 -6.94
C PRO A 261 -1.60 20.16 -7.75
N VAL A 262 -1.34 20.10 -9.06
CA VAL A 262 -1.89 19.12 -9.99
C VAL A 262 -0.81 18.65 -10.95
N ASP A 263 -1.04 17.52 -11.63
CA ASP A 263 -0.12 17.06 -12.67
C ASP A 263 -0.02 18.05 -13.85
N VAL A 264 1.06 17.96 -14.62
CA VAL A 264 1.38 18.90 -15.71
C VAL A 264 0.26 18.98 -16.75
N ASN A 265 -0.37 17.84 -17.09
CA ASN A 265 -1.43 17.80 -18.11
C ASN A 265 -2.70 18.49 -17.61
N ALA A 266 -3.12 18.20 -16.37
CA ALA A 266 -4.27 18.84 -15.74
C ALA A 266 -4.00 20.34 -15.54
N GLY A 267 -2.80 20.72 -15.13
CA GLY A 267 -2.39 22.12 -15.01
C GLY A 267 -2.46 22.85 -16.34
N LYS A 268 -1.92 22.27 -17.41
CA LYS A 268 -1.97 22.84 -18.77
C LYS A 268 -3.42 22.98 -19.28
N LEU A 269 -4.26 21.97 -19.02
CA LEU A 269 -5.71 22.05 -19.32
C LEU A 269 -6.35 23.26 -18.63
N LEU A 270 -6.11 23.47 -17.33
CA LEU A 270 -6.66 24.58 -16.57
C LEU A 270 -6.20 25.93 -17.11
N VAL A 271 -4.91 26.08 -17.40
CA VAL A 271 -4.36 27.33 -17.97
C VAL A 271 -4.94 27.62 -19.31
N LEU A 272 -4.99 26.67 -20.25
CA LEU A 272 -5.57 26.86 -21.57
C LEU A 272 -7.06 27.15 -21.48
N ALA A 273 -7.80 26.43 -20.65
CA ALA A 273 -9.24 26.69 -20.48
C ALA A 273 -9.53 28.08 -19.93
N SER A 274 -8.66 28.66 -19.10
CA SER A 274 -8.81 30.02 -18.61
C SER A 274 -8.74 31.05 -19.73
N LEU A 275 -7.87 30.82 -20.73
CA LEU A 275 -7.74 31.70 -21.90
C LEU A 275 -9.01 31.71 -22.80
N PHE A 276 -9.75 30.59 -22.78
CA PHE A 276 -11.00 30.46 -23.54
C PHE A 276 -12.27 30.73 -22.70
N GLY A 277 -12.14 31.18 -21.44
CA GLY A 277 -13.28 31.42 -20.55
C GLY A 277 -13.99 30.16 -20.09
N LEU A 278 -13.34 28.97 -20.17
CA LEU A 278 -13.89 27.65 -19.84
C LEU A 278 -13.40 27.13 -18.49
N THR A 279 -13.08 28.02 -17.55
CA THR A 279 -12.47 27.67 -16.27
C THR A 279 -13.35 26.70 -15.46
N GLY A 280 -14.66 26.93 -15.36
CA GLY A 280 -15.58 26.09 -14.59
C GLY A 280 -15.61 24.63 -15.07
N PRO A 281 -15.91 24.36 -16.35
CA PRO A 281 -15.88 22.99 -16.89
C PRO A 281 -14.51 22.34 -16.75
N ALA A 282 -13.42 23.08 -16.99
CA ALA A 282 -12.06 22.53 -16.88
C ALA A 282 -11.67 22.17 -15.44
N THR A 283 -12.07 22.98 -14.46
CA THR A 283 -11.84 22.69 -13.04
C THR A 283 -12.58 21.41 -12.64
N SER A 284 -13.83 21.24 -13.06
CA SER A 284 -14.59 20.02 -12.79
C SER A 284 -13.92 18.79 -13.41
N LEU A 285 -13.43 18.91 -14.65
CA LEU A 285 -12.73 17.83 -15.34
C LEU A 285 -11.39 17.51 -14.67
N ALA A 286 -10.58 18.53 -14.34
CA ALA A 286 -9.30 18.34 -13.67
C ALA A 286 -9.49 17.70 -12.29
N ALA A 287 -10.50 18.12 -11.53
CA ALA A 287 -10.83 17.49 -10.25
C ALA A 287 -11.25 16.02 -10.42
N ALA A 288 -12.07 15.72 -11.44
CA ALA A 288 -12.47 14.34 -11.72
C ALA A 288 -11.30 13.44 -12.15
N LEU A 289 -10.29 14.01 -12.83
CA LEU A 289 -9.07 13.28 -13.21
C LEU A 289 -8.09 13.10 -12.03
N ALA A 290 -8.07 14.04 -11.09
CA ALA A 290 -7.18 14.02 -9.93
C ALA A 290 -7.62 13.04 -8.83
N VAL A 291 -8.91 12.70 -8.77
CA VAL A 291 -9.45 11.76 -7.79
C VAL A 291 -9.64 10.37 -8.38
N LYS A 292 -9.70 9.35 -7.51
CA LYS A 292 -10.09 8.00 -7.96
C LYS A 292 -11.46 8.04 -8.62
N SER A 293 -11.61 7.32 -9.74
CA SER A 293 -12.87 7.25 -10.46
C SER A 293 -14.04 6.97 -9.52
N PRO A 294 -15.11 7.79 -9.51
CA PRO A 294 -16.30 7.52 -8.73
C PRO A 294 -17.11 6.33 -9.30
N PHE A 295 -16.78 5.90 -10.51
CA PHE A 295 -17.41 4.76 -11.16
C PHE A 295 -16.70 3.48 -10.70
N SER A 296 -17.25 2.82 -9.67
CA SER A 296 -16.81 1.49 -9.31
C SER A 296 -17.25 0.51 -10.41
N GLN A 297 -16.31 -0.14 -11.07
CA GLN A 297 -16.64 -1.36 -11.81
C GLN A 297 -17.09 -2.39 -10.78
N LYS A 298 -18.40 -2.73 -10.74
CA LYS A 298 -18.83 -3.94 -10.06
C LYS A 298 -18.09 -5.09 -10.73
N PRO A 299 -17.43 -5.95 -9.97
CA PRO A 299 -16.96 -7.20 -10.55
C PRO A 299 -18.20 -7.96 -11.03
N GLY A 300 -18.20 -8.29 -12.34
CA GLY A 300 -19.22 -9.12 -12.96
C GLY A 300 -19.15 -10.55 -12.45
#